data_e9d12c40686b917498dad86a8433fee3
#
_entry.id   e9d12c40686b917498dad86a8433fee3
#
_cell.length_a   1.000
_cell.length_b   1.000
_cell.length_c   1.000
_cell.angle_alpha   90.00
_cell.angle_beta   90.00
_cell.angle_gamma   90.00
#
_symmetry.space_group_name_H-M   'P 1'
#
loop_
_entity.id
_entity.type
_entity.pdbx_description
1 polymer ?
#
loop_
_entity_poly.entity_id
_entity_poly.type
_entity_poly.pdbx_seq_one_letter_code
_entity_poly.pdbx_strand_id
1 'polypeptide(L)'
;TLVNDGKLTVAASLDFPPFENLNGDTPEGFEVELMGLLAEEMGLEINYLPSTKFDTIVPLIQTGGKADVGVSGITITDERLDQVDFTDAVCDVNQSITVLKDSGVTDVAQLEGKKVGAQTGTTGYEWAAENIKDVEMVGFDEMTAVFLALQSGQIDAIAVDLPVANYYVKTAYTDCQVIKEIPTGEQYAIAVSKDSPELTKALNTALKAVRENGKYDELAAKWLQ
;
A
#
# COMPACT_ATOMS: atom_id res chain seq x y z
N THR A 1 -19.49 -10.05 -13.21
CA THR A 1 -20.65 -9.36 -12.56
C THR A 1 -20.13 -8.58 -11.36
N LEU A 2 -20.42 -7.28 -11.28
CA LEU A 2 -20.05 -6.45 -10.15
C LEU A 2 -20.83 -6.84 -8.88
N VAL A 3 -20.25 -6.61 -7.70
CA VAL A 3 -20.93 -6.85 -6.41
C VAL A 3 -22.21 -6.01 -6.30
N ASN A 4 -22.13 -4.75 -6.77
CA ASN A 4 -23.26 -3.85 -6.87
C ASN A 4 -23.37 -3.28 -8.29
N ASP A 5 -24.52 -3.40 -8.92
CA ASP A 5 -24.73 -2.89 -10.28
C ASP A 5 -24.39 -1.41 -10.38
N GLY A 6 -23.61 -1.05 -11.41
CA GLY A 6 -23.19 0.31 -11.69
C GLY A 6 -22.12 0.89 -10.76
N LYS A 7 -21.61 0.09 -9.81
CA LYS A 7 -20.58 0.54 -8.85
C LYS A 7 -19.37 -0.36 -8.87
N LEU A 8 -18.20 0.25 -8.78
CA LEU A 8 -16.94 -0.44 -8.53
C LEU A 8 -16.68 -0.43 -7.02
N THR A 9 -16.80 -1.60 -6.38
CA THR A 9 -16.63 -1.73 -4.93
C THR A 9 -15.19 -2.07 -4.59
N VAL A 10 -14.56 -1.24 -3.77
CA VAL A 10 -13.13 -1.28 -3.45
C VAL A 10 -12.92 -1.67 -1.99
N ALA A 11 -12.07 -2.67 -1.75
CA ALA A 11 -11.50 -2.98 -0.46
C ALA A 11 -10.11 -2.34 -0.33
N ALA A 12 -9.88 -1.59 0.74
CA ALA A 12 -8.62 -0.91 1.02
C ALA A 12 -8.38 -0.80 2.52
N SER A 13 -7.11 -0.82 2.92
CA SER A 13 -6.67 -0.40 4.25
C SER A 13 -6.41 1.11 4.19
N LEU A 14 -7.32 1.91 4.73
CA LEU A 14 -7.33 3.36 4.59
C LEU A 14 -6.44 4.07 5.62
N ASP A 15 -5.24 3.54 5.82
CA ASP A 15 -4.20 4.04 6.71
C ASP A 15 -2.81 3.88 6.05
N PHE A 16 -2.70 4.30 4.79
CA PHE A 16 -1.47 4.14 4.00
C PHE A 16 -1.20 5.37 3.12
N PRO A 17 -1.05 6.58 3.73
CA PRO A 17 -0.77 7.79 2.96
C PRO A 17 0.62 7.74 2.33
N PRO A 18 0.86 8.35 1.17
CA PRO A 18 -0.05 9.19 0.39
C PRO A 18 -0.96 8.44 -0.58
N PHE A 19 -1.02 7.10 -0.50
CA PHE A 19 -1.77 6.26 -1.46
C PHE A 19 -3.26 6.17 -1.15
N GLU A 20 -3.61 5.79 0.06
CA GLU A 20 -4.98 5.79 0.57
C GLU A 20 -4.98 6.18 2.05
N ASN A 21 -5.89 7.07 2.39
CA ASN A 21 -6.04 7.60 3.74
C ASN A 21 -7.46 8.11 3.95
N LEU A 22 -7.87 8.25 5.20
CA LEU A 22 -9.13 8.90 5.57
C LEU A 22 -8.89 10.35 5.96
N ASN A 23 -9.65 11.25 5.34
CA ASN A 23 -9.82 12.63 5.78
C ASN A 23 -11.22 12.73 6.40
N GLY A 24 -11.29 12.59 7.73
CA GLY A 24 -12.56 12.29 8.39
C GLY A 24 -13.05 10.90 7.95
N ASP A 25 -14.23 10.85 7.32
CA ASP A 25 -14.80 9.62 6.78
C ASP A 25 -14.59 9.47 5.25
N THR A 26 -13.90 10.44 4.63
CA THR A 26 -13.72 10.47 3.17
C THR A 26 -12.36 9.88 2.79
N PRO A 27 -12.33 8.84 1.95
CA PRO A 27 -11.08 8.34 1.38
C PRO A 27 -10.40 9.39 0.50
N GLU A 28 -9.09 9.52 0.64
CA GLU A 28 -8.25 10.37 -0.20
C GLU A 28 -6.89 9.72 -0.46
N GLY A 29 -6.15 10.22 -1.42
CA GLY A 29 -4.81 9.77 -1.76
C GLY A 29 -4.64 9.46 -3.24
N PHE A 30 -3.42 9.11 -3.62
CA PHE A 30 -3.07 8.84 -5.01
C PHE A 30 -3.91 7.71 -5.62
N GLU A 31 -3.94 6.55 -4.96
CA GLU A 31 -4.70 5.41 -5.48
C GLU A 31 -6.21 5.64 -5.39
N VAL A 32 -6.69 6.35 -4.37
CA VAL A 32 -8.11 6.69 -4.25
C VAL A 32 -8.56 7.56 -5.42
N GLU A 33 -7.83 8.62 -5.74
CA GLU A 33 -8.16 9.48 -6.87
C GLU A 33 -7.98 8.77 -8.22
N LEU A 34 -6.95 7.91 -8.34
CA LEU A 34 -6.76 7.08 -9.53
C LEU A 34 -7.97 6.16 -9.76
N MET A 35 -8.44 5.49 -8.72
CA MET A 35 -9.62 4.61 -8.82
C MET A 35 -10.87 5.37 -9.24
N GLY A 36 -11.04 6.61 -8.76
CA GLY A 36 -12.12 7.49 -9.20
C GLY A 36 -12.07 7.78 -10.71
N LEU A 37 -10.87 8.05 -11.23
CA LEU A 37 -10.66 8.27 -12.67
C LEU A 37 -10.93 7.01 -13.50
N LEU A 38 -10.49 5.84 -13.00
CA LEU A 38 -10.73 4.56 -13.68
C LEU A 38 -12.23 4.23 -13.72
N ALA A 39 -12.94 4.42 -12.60
CA ALA A 39 -14.38 4.22 -12.53
C ALA A 39 -15.13 5.15 -13.50
N GLU A 40 -14.73 6.42 -13.58
CA GLU A 40 -15.30 7.38 -14.54
C GLU A 40 -15.13 6.91 -15.99
N GLU A 41 -13.91 6.46 -16.37
CA GLU A 41 -13.65 5.91 -17.71
C GLU A 41 -14.51 4.68 -18.01
N MET A 42 -14.86 3.90 -17.00
CA MET A 42 -15.68 2.69 -17.12
C MET A 42 -17.19 2.98 -17.01
N GLY A 43 -17.60 4.24 -16.77
CA GLY A 43 -19.00 4.61 -16.55
C GLY A 43 -19.58 4.08 -15.23
N LEU A 44 -18.74 3.89 -14.21
CA LEU A 44 -19.12 3.35 -12.89
C LEU A 44 -19.00 4.42 -11.81
N GLU A 45 -19.81 4.27 -10.77
CA GLU A 45 -19.60 4.97 -9.50
C GLU A 45 -18.59 4.20 -8.63
N ILE A 46 -17.80 4.91 -7.84
CA ILE A 46 -16.88 4.28 -6.88
C ILE A 46 -17.58 4.05 -5.53
N ASN A 47 -17.35 2.88 -4.94
CA ASN A 47 -17.89 2.52 -3.62
C ASN A 47 -16.80 1.89 -2.77
N TYR A 48 -16.41 2.55 -1.69
CA TYR A 48 -15.43 2.00 -0.74
C TYR A 48 -16.12 1.23 0.37
N LEU A 49 -15.62 0.02 0.66
CA LEU A 49 -15.93 -0.65 1.90
C LEU A 49 -15.31 0.12 3.08
N PRO A 50 -15.81 -0.05 4.31
CA PRO A 50 -15.07 0.38 5.50
C PRO A 50 -13.64 -0.13 5.46
N SER A 51 -12.70 0.62 6.07
CA SER A 51 -11.28 0.26 6.07
C SER A 51 -11.09 -1.21 6.45
N THR A 52 -10.35 -1.93 5.61
CA THR A 52 -10.13 -3.38 5.71
C THR A 52 -8.70 -3.64 6.17
N LYS A 53 -8.49 -4.62 7.05
CA LYS A 53 -7.13 -5.06 7.42
C LYS A 53 -6.35 -5.48 6.17
N PHE A 54 -5.14 -4.97 6.03
CA PHE A 54 -4.33 -5.16 4.83
C PHE A 54 -4.14 -6.63 4.47
N ASP A 55 -3.77 -7.48 5.43
CA ASP A 55 -3.52 -8.91 5.20
C ASP A 55 -4.76 -9.72 4.80
N THR A 56 -5.95 -9.15 4.96
CA THR A 56 -7.21 -9.79 4.58
C THR A 56 -7.71 -9.41 3.19
N ILE A 57 -7.11 -8.40 2.53
CA ILE A 57 -7.63 -7.87 1.26
C ILE A 57 -7.48 -8.89 0.13
N VAL A 58 -6.29 -9.43 -0.10
CA VAL A 58 -6.07 -10.42 -1.17
C VAL A 58 -6.95 -11.67 -0.98
N PRO A 59 -7.04 -12.27 0.22
CA PRO A 59 -7.99 -13.36 0.47
C PRO A 59 -9.45 -12.99 0.23
N LEU A 60 -9.85 -11.76 0.55
CA LEU A 60 -11.22 -11.27 0.32
C LEU A 60 -11.54 -11.19 -1.18
N ILE A 61 -10.61 -10.71 -1.99
CA ILE A 61 -10.76 -10.66 -3.44
C ILE A 61 -10.76 -12.07 -4.04
N GLN A 62 -9.91 -12.96 -3.55
CA GLN A 62 -9.86 -14.37 -3.97
C GLN A 62 -11.20 -15.07 -3.71
N THR A 63 -11.80 -14.86 -2.55
CA THR A 63 -13.08 -15.45 -2.17
C THR A 63 -14.24 -14.88 -2.99
N GLY A 64 -14.18 -13.58 -3.30
CA GLY A 64 -15.20 -12.87 -4.07
C GLY A 64 -16.46 -12.50 -3.27
N GLY A 65 -17.35 -11.75 -3.91
CA GLY A 65 -18.72 -11.46 -3.41
C GLY A 65 -18.82 -10.25 -2.48
N LYS A 66 -17.73 -9.69 -1.97
CA LYS A 66 -17.75 -8.53 -1.07
C LYS A 66 -17.20 -7.27 -1.70
N ALA A 67 -16.15 -7.38 -2.51
CA ALA A 67 -15.55 -6.29 -3.26
C ALA A 67 -15.23 -6.76 -4.66
N ASP A 68 -15.16 -5.82 -5.59
CA ASP A 68 -14.76 -6.07 -6.98
C ASP A 68 -13.25 -6.04 -7.14
N VAL A 69 -12.59 -5.15 -6.39
CA VAL A 69 -11.14 -4.91 -6.46
C VAL A 69 -10.55 -4.65 -5.08
N GLY A 70 -9.26 -4.96 -4.95
CA GLY A 70 -8.43 -4.58 -3.81
C GLY A 70 -7.40 -3.54 -4.24
N VAL A 71 -7.36 -2.41 -3.53
CA VAL A 71 -6.43 -1.30 -3.80
C VAL A 71 -5.89 -0.80 -2.48
N SER A 72 -4.63 -1.07 -2.19
CA SER A 72 -4.05 -0.73 -0.88
C SER A 72 -2.51 -0.77 -0.89
N GLY A 73 -1.88 -0.18 -1.92
CA GLY A 73 -0.44 -0.33 -2.08
C GLY A 73 -0.04 -1.80 -2.17
N ILE A 74 -0.80 -2.58 -2.94
CA ILE A 74 -0.60 -4.03 -3.02
C ILE A 74 0.48 -4.32 -4.06
N THR A 75 1.64 -4.77 -3.59
CA THR A 75 2.74 -5.17 -4.47
C THR A 75 2.40 -6.48 -5.20
N ILE A 76 2.70 -6.54 -6.49
CA ILE A 76 2.62 -7.77 -7.28
C ILE A 76 3.70 -8.72 -6.78
N THR A 77 3.30 -9.88 -6.29
CA THR A 77 4.21 -10.98 -5.91
C THR A 77 3.72 -12.30 -6.47
N ASP A 78 4.63 -13.27 -6.65
CA ASP A 78 4.25 -14.60 -7.12
C ASP A 78 3.23 -15.27 -6.22
N GLU A 79 3.40 -15.17 -4.90
CA GLU A 79 2.45 -15.71 -3.92
C GLU A 79 1.04 -15.10 -4.08
N ARG A 80 0.96 -13.77 -4.29
CA ARG A 80 -0.32 -13.10 -4.50
C ARG A 80 -0.94 -13.42 -5.86
N LEU A 81 -0.11 -13.61 -6.90
CA LEU A 81 -0.55 -14.06 -8.23
C LEU A 81 -1.15 -15.46 -8.21
N ASP A 82 -0.78 -16.31 -7.27
CA ASP A 82 -1.43 -17.60 -7.09
C ASP A 82 -2.88 -17.46 -6.61
N GLN A 83 -3.20 -16.36 -5.92
CA GLN A 83 -4.51 -16.12 -5.31
C GLN A 83 -5.43 -15.25 -6.15
N VAL A 84 -4.89 -14.21 -6.79
CA VAL A 84 -5.66 -13.20 -7.55
C VAL A 84 -4.96 -12.85 -8.85
N ASP A 85 -5.68 -12.19 -9.75
CA ASP A 85 -5.09 -11.46 -10.87
C ASP A 85 -4.75 -10.04 -10.45
N PHE A 86 -3.78 -9.45 -11.12
CA PHE A 86 -3.46 -8.03 -11.01
C PHE A 86 -3.67 -7.32 -12.35
N THR A 87 -4.02 -6.04 -12.27
CA THR A 87 -3.93 -5.14 -13.42
C THR A 87 -2.46 -4.90 -13.78
N ASP A 88 -2.22 -4.17 -14.87
CA ASP A 88 -0.93 -3.54 -15.11
C ASP A 88 -0.54 -2.70 -13.90
N ALA A 89 0.77 -2.51 -13.69
CA ALA A 89 1.28 -1.75 -12.56
C ALA A 89 0.77 -0.30 -12.56
N VAL A 90 0.40 0.19 -11.39
CA VAL A 90 -0.06 1.57 -11.20
C VAL A 90 1.06 2.50 -10.73
N CYS A 91 2.05 2.00 -10.00
CA CYS A 91 3.25 2.75 -9.67
C CYS A 91 4.39 1.84 -9.19
N ASP A 92 5.63 2.36 -9.27
CA ASP A 92 6.83 1.70 -8.76
C ASP A 92 7.17 2.24 -7.38
N VAL A 93 7.57 1.37 -6.45
CA VAL A 93 7.99 1.75 -5.09
C VAL A 93 9.18 0.92 -4.63
N ASN A 94 10.00 1.52 -3.77
CA ASN A 94 11.05 0.83 -3.04
C ASN A 94 10.67 0.66 -1.58
N GLN A 95 11.33 -0.25 -0.88
CA GLN A 95 11.27 -0.38 0.57
C GLN A 95 12.14 0.65 1.27
N SER A 96 11.94 0.83 2.57
CA SER A 96 12.76 1.70 3.39
C SER A 96 12.85 1.23 4.84
N ILE A 97 13.84 1.76 5.54
CA ILE A 97 13.99 1.60 7.00
C ILE A 97 13.93 2.98 7.65
N THR A 98 13.07 3.11 8.65
CA THR A 98 12.87 4.31 9.46
C THR A 98 13.23 4.04 10.91
N VAL A 99 13.90 4.99 11.55
CA VAL A 99 14.29 4.96 12.97
C VAL A 99 14.02 6.31 13.64
N LEU A 100 14.07 6.36 14.96
CA LEU A 100 14.12 7.64 15.69
C LEU A 100 15.44 8.35 15.40
N LYS A 101 15.38 9.68 15.23
CA LYS A 101 16.55 10.52 14.94
C LYS A 101 17.62 10.43 16.03
N ASP A 102 17.22 10.32 17.27
CA ASP A 102 18.11 10.26 18.44
C ASP A 102 18.50 8.84 18.87
N SER A 103 18.08 7.82 18.10
CA SER A 103 18.44 6.43 18.38
C SER A 103 19.93 6.09 18.20
N GLY A 104 20.65 6.90 17.42
CA GLY A 104 22.03 6.62 17.03
C GLY A 104 22.16 5.56 15.93
N VAL A 105 21.06 5.01 15.45
CA VAL A 105 21.06 4.03 14.34
C VAL A 105 21.18 4.77 13.01
N THR A 106 22.18 4.43 12.22
CA THR A 106 22.47 5.03 10.93
C THR A 106 22.59 4.01 9.79
N ASP A 107 22.62 2.72 10.12
CA ASP A 107 22.79 1.62 9.17
C ASP A 107 21.92 0.43 9.56
N VAL A 108 21.42 -0.28 8.56
CA VAL A 108 20.60 -1.48 8.73
C VAL A 108 21.32 -2.57 9.51
N ALA A 109 22.66 -2.70 9.35
CA ALA A 109 23.46 -3.67 10.10
C ALA A 109 23.37 -3.50 11.63
N GLN A 110 23.09 -2.30 12.12
CA GLN A 110 22.90 -2.01 13.55
C GLN A 110 21.57 -2.56 14.10
N LEU A 111 20.69 -3.04 13.23
CA LEU A 111 19.41 -3.64 13.60
C LEU A 111 19.49 -5.14 13.85
N GLU A 112 20.64 -5.77 13.69
CA GLU A 112 20.85 -7.18 14.04
C GLU A 112 20.41 -7.44 15.49
N GLY A 113 19.54 -8.44 15.67
CA GLY A 113 18.99 -8.80 16.99
C GLY A 113 18.00 -7.80 17.57
N LYS A 114 17.61 -6.78 16.82
CA LYS A 114 16.68 -5.73 17.27
C LYS A 114 15.24 -6.03 16.86
N LYS A 115 14.32 -5.22 17.37
CA LYS A 115 12.89 -5.28 17.04
C LYS A 115 12.57 -4.37 15.87
N VAL A 116 12.07 -4.93 14.79
CA VAL A 116 11.62 -4.19 13.62
C VAL A 116 10.12 -4.38 13.46
N GLY A 117 9.39 -3.27 13.41
CA GLY A 117 7.95 -3.25 13.19
C GLY A 117 7.59 -3.09 11.73
N ALA A 118 6.49 -3.68 11.34
CA ALA A 118 5.88 -3.50 10.03
C ALA A 118 4.40 -3.83 10.10
N GLN A 119 3.65 -3.43 9.09
CA GLN A 119 2.28 -3.87 8.95
C GLN A 119 2.25 -5.35 8.54
N THR A 120 1.39 -6.13 9.17
CA THR A 120 1.28 -7.57 8.92
C THR A 120 0.88 -7.87 7.47
N GLY A 121 1.56 -8.83 6.86
CA GLY A 121 1.29 -9.27 5.48
C GLY A 121 1.90 -8.40 4.40
N THR A 122 2.80 -7.48 4.73
CA THR A 122 3.48 -6.59 3.79
C THR A 122 4.80 -7.16 3.28
N THR A 123 5.22 -6.69 2.10
CA THR A 123 6.55 -7.01 1.55
C THR A 123 7.67 -6.40 2.38
N GLY A 124 7.44 -5.28 3.06
CA GLY A 124 8.40 -4.70 4.01
C GLY A 124 8.66 -5.59 5.22
N TYR A 125 7.60 -6.20 5.76
CA TYR A 125 7.72 -7.19 6.82
C TYR A 125 8.61 -8.36 6.38
N GLU A 126 8.33 -8.94 5.24
CA GLU A 126 9.07 -10.07 4.69
C GLU A 126 10.53 -9.70 4.41
N TRP A 127 10.76 -8.55 3.77
CA TRP A 127 12.11 -8.09 3.49
C TRP A 127 12.96 -7.99 4.76
N ALA A 128 12.43 -7.37 5.80
CA ALA A 128 13.15 -7.22 7.06
C ALA A 128 13.43 -8.58 7.73
N ALA A 129 12.44 -9.47 7.73
CA ALA A 129 12.57 -10.82 8.29
C ALA A 129 13.66 -11.64 7.60
N GLU A 130 13.80 -11.47 6.28
CA GLU A 130 14.77 -12.23 5.48
C GLU A 130 16.17 -11.62 5.46
N ASN A 131 16.28 -10.29 5.58
CA ASN A 131 17.53 -9.57 5.31
C ASN A 131 18.22 -8.99 6.56
N ILE A 132 17.54 -8.92 7.70
CA ILE A 132 18.13 -8.45 8.97
C ILE A 132 18.38 -9.66 9.87
N LYS A 133 19.64 -9.91 10.15
CA LYS A 133 20.06 -11.09 10.92
C LYS A 133 19.49 -11.05 12.34
N ASP A 134 18.96 -12.19 12.80
CA ASP A 134 18.42 -12.38 14.15
C ASP A 134 17.36 -11.32 14.55
N VAL A 135 16.67 -10.70 13.56
CA VAL A 135 15.65 -9.69 13.79
C VAL A 135 14.44 -10.29 14.52
N GLU A 136 13.89 -9.53 15.47
CA GLU A 136 12.58 -9.82 16.06
C GLU A 136 11.52 -8.97 15.33
N MET A 137 10.72 -9.60 14.47
CA MET A 137 9.65 -8.91 13.76
C MET A 137 8.44 -8.71 14.66
N VAL A 138 7.88 -7.49 14.63
CA VAL A 138 6.64 -7.14 15.32
C VAL A 138 5.63 -6.67 14.30
N GLY A 139 4.55 -7.43 14.12
CA GLY A 139 3.47 -7.11 13.17
C GLY A 139 2.38 -6.28 13.81
N PHE A 140 1.85 -5.32 13.02
CA PHE A 140 0.73 -4.46 13.39
C PHE A 140 -0.33 -4.46 12.30
N ASP A 141 -1.56 -4.19 12.67
CA ASP A 141 -2.65 -4.11 11.69
C ASP A 141 -2.67 -2.78 10.93
N GLU A 142 -2.19 -1.69 11.54
CA GLU A 142 -2.26 -0.33 11.01
C GLU A 142 -0.90 0.37 11.07
N MET A 143 -0.61 1.22 10.08
CA MET A 143 0.66 1.96 10.01
C MET A 143 0.82 2.99 11.13
N THR A 144 -0.24 3.65 11.56
CA THR A 144 -0.19 4.55 12.72
C THR A 144 0.27 3.84 13.98
N ALA A 145 -0.16 2.60 14.20
CA ALA A 145 0.28 1.79 15.33
C ALA A 145 1.76 1.46 15.26
N VAL A 146 2.31 1.21 14.07
CA VAL A 146 3.75 0.95 13.87
C VAL A 146 4.58 2.17 14.28
N PHE A 147 4.21 3.36 13.80
CA PHE A 147 4.92 4.60 14.14
C PHE A 147 4.82 4.96 15.62
N LEU A 148 3.66 4.77 16.25
CA LEU A 148 3.50 4.95 17.69
C LEU A 148 4.38 4.00 18.50
N ALA A 149 4.52 2.74 18.06
CA ALA A 149 5.40 1.77 18.69
C ALA A 149 6.88 2.18 18.58
N LEU A 150 7.30 2.77 17.46
CA LEU A 150 8.64 3.32 17.30
C LEU A 150 8.88 4.49 18.26
N GLN A 151 7.96 5.43 18.34
CA GLN A 151 8.07 6.59 19.24
C GLN A 151 8.11 6.19 20.72
N SER A 152 7.36 5.15 21.12
CA SER A 152 7.31 4.66 22.50
C SER A 152 8.46 3.74 22.87
N GLY A 153 9.32 3.37 21.93
CA GLY A 153 10.45 2.48 22.16
C GLY A 153 10.09 0.99 22.22
N GLN A 154 8.88 0.61 21.80
CA GLN A 154 8.47 -0.80 21.68
C GLN A 154 9.19 -1.53 20.55
N ILE A 155 9.58 -0.81 19.50
CA ILE A 155 10.37 -1.29 18.38
C ILE A 155 11.52 -0.33 18.12
N ASP A 156 12.56 -0.80 17.44
CA ASP A 156 13.79 -0.05 17.16
C ASP A 156 13.80 0.57 15.75
N ALA A 157 13.04 0.00 14.83
CA ALA A 157 12.93 0.46 13.44
C ALA A 157 11.61 0.03 12.81
N ILE A 158 11.30 0.66 11.68
CA ILE A 158 10.15 0.33 10.82
C ILE A 158 10.64 -0.05 9.43
N ALA A 159 10.10 -1.14 8.87
CA ALA A 159 10.22 -1.47 7.46
C ALA A 159 8.89 -1.15 6.77
N VAL A 160 8.92 -0.24 5.81
CA VAL A 160 7.74 0.23 5.07
C VAL A 160 8.13 0.80 3.72
N ASP A 161 7.19 0.84 2.80
CA ASP A 161 7.35 1.44 1.48
C ASP A 161 7.81 2.90 1.60
N LEU A 162 8.82 3.27 0.83
CA LEU A 162 9.50 4.57 0.95
C LEU A 162 8.55 5.78 0.90
N PRO A 163 7.57 5.87 -0.02
CA PRO A 163 6.68 7.04 -0.05
C PRO A 163 5.86 7.20 1.22
N VAL A 164 5.46 6.11 1.86
CA VAL A 164 4.72 6.11 3.13
C VAL A 164 5.61 6.60 4.26
N ALA A 165 6.83 6.09 4.36
CA ALA A 165 7.82 6.57 5.33
C ALA A 165 8.08 8.07 5.18
N ASN A 166 8.33 8.52 3.96
CA ASN A 166 8.56 9.95 3.66
C ASN A 166 7.38 10.82 4.06
N TYR A 167 6.16 10.38 3.79
CA TYR A 167 4.97 11.12 4.19
C TYR A 167 4.90 11.29 5.71
N TYR A 168 5.02 10.21 6.45
CA TYR A 168 4.90 10.22 7.90
C TYR A 168 6.01 11.02 8.60
N VAL A 169 7.26 10.88 8.16
CA VAL A 169 8.37 11.64 8.77
C VAL A 169 8.31 13.15 8.50
N LYS A 170 7.62 13.55 7.43
CA LYS A 170 7.41 14.98 7.11
C LYS A 170 6.21 15.59 7.84
N THR A 171 5.16 14.81 8.08
CA THR A 171 3.85 15.37 8.46
C THR A 171 3.43 15.08 9.89
N ALA A 172 3.81 13.95 10.46
CA ALA A 172 3.29 13.51 11.74
C ALA A 172 4.36 13.04 12.74
N TYR A 173 5.40 12.38 12.25
CA TYR A 173 6.45 11.76 13.07
C TYR A 173 7.81 12.38 12.76
N THR A 174 7.92 13.68 13.02
CA THR A 174 9.11 14.49 12.68
C THR A 174 10.34 14.17 13.52
N ASP A 175 10.19 13.40 14.58
CA ASP A 175 11.26 12.80 15.39
C ASP A 175 11.85 11.53 14.79
N CYS A 176 11.24 11.04 13.70
CA CYS A 176 11.72 9.89 12.93
C CYS A 176 12.47 10.32 11.68
N GLN A 177 13.30 9.42 11.16
CA GLN A 177 14.02 9.61 9.90
C GLN A 177 14.15 8.29 9.12
N VAL A 178 14.12 8.40 7.80
CA VAL A 178 14.47 7.30 6.90
C VAL A 178 15.99 7.22 6.83
N ILE A 179 16.56 6.08 7.18
CA ILE A 179 18.02 5.86 7.12
C ILE A 179 18.46 5.08 5.89
N LYS A 180 17.54 4.38 5.26
CA LYS A 180 17.86 3.55 4.09
C LYS A 180 16.67 3.45 3.14
N GLU A 181 16.93 3.71 1.87
CA GLU A 181 16.09 3.28 0.75
C GLU A 181 16.64 1.97 0.21
N ILE A 182 15.76 1.00 -0.01
CA ILE A 182 16.11 -0.32 -0.50
C ILE A 182 15.49 -0.49 -1.87
N PRO A 183 16.28 -0.59 -2.95
CA PRO A 183 15.77 -0.63 -4.32
C PRO A 183 15.21 -2.01 -4.66
N THR A 184 14.09 -2.36 -4.07
CA THR A 184 13.40 -3.63 -4.30
C THR A 184 12.74 -3.73 -5.67
N GLY A 185 12.45 -2.60 -6.32
CA GLY A 185 11.79 -2.56 -7.63
C GLY A 185 10.36 -3.08 -7.58
N GLU A 186 9.67 -2.91 -6.45
CA GLU A 186 8.29 -3.35 -6.27
C GLU A 186 7.33 -2.51 -7.09
N GLN A 187 6.24 -3.14 -7.53
CA GLN A 187 5.18 -2.50 -8.31
C GLN A 187 3.83 -2.73 -7.66
N TYR A 188 3.08 -1.65 -7.44
CA TYR A 188 1.68 -1.74 -7.02
C TYR A 188 0.78 -2.01 -8.21
N ALA A 189 -0.26 -2.79 -7.98
CA ALA A 189 -1.34 -2.99 -8.94
C ALA A 189 -2.67 -3.20 -8.22
N ILE A 190 -3.74 -3.20 -8.99
CA ILE A 190 -5.10 -3.45 -8.51
C ILE A 190 -5.33 -4.95 -8.50
N ALA A 191 -5.71 -5.51 -7.35
CA ALA A 191 -6.04 -6.92 -7.23
C ALA A 191 -7.48 -7.18 -7.70
N VAL A 192 -7.66 -8.19 -8.53
CA VAL A 192 -8.94 -8.58 -9.13
C VAL A 192 -9.10 -10.10 -9.00
N SER A 193 -10.33 -10.57 -8.78
CA SER A 193 -10.59 -12.01 -8.76
C SER A 193 -10.23 -12.66 -10.10
N LYS A 194 -9.63 -13.84 -10.06
CA LYS A 194 -9.39 -14.69 -11.25
C LYS A 194 -10.66 -15.05 -12.00
N ASP A 195 -11.81 -14.98 -11.33
CA ASP A 195 -13.12 -15.23 -11.94
C ASP A 195 -13.68 -14.02 -12.69
N SER A 196 -12.97 -12.89 -12.68
CA SER A 196 -13.39 -11.63 -13.32
C SER A 196 -12.36 -11.10 -14.33
N PRO A 197 -11.92 -11.90 -15.33
CA PRO A 197 -10.88 -11.46 -16.27
C PRO A 197 -11.30 -10.26 -17.12
N GLU A 198 -12.60 -10.11 -17.38
CA GLU A 198 -13.13 -8.96 -18.13
C GLU A 198 -13.00 -7.65 -17.34
N LEU A 199 -13.10 -7.71 -16.00
CA LEU A 199 -12.87 -6.55 -15.15
C LEU A 199 -11.40 -6.14 -15.17
N THR A 200 -10.47 -7.08 -15.08
CA THR A 200 -9.04 -6.81 -15.20
C THR A 200 -8.72 -6.11 -16.52
N LYS A 201 -9.27 -6.61 -17.63
CA LYS A 201 -9.10 -6.03 -18.96
C LYS A 201 -9.68 -4.61 -19.05
N ALA A 202 -10.87 -4.39 -18.51
CA ALA A 202 -11.51 -3.08 -18.49
C ALA A 202 -10.70 -2.07 -17.67
N LEU A 203 -10.18 -2.48 -16.51
CA LEU A 203 -9.32 -1.64 -15.68
C LEU A 203 -8.01 -1.28 -16.38
N ASN A 204 -7.38 -2.23 -17.08
CA ASN A 204 -6.17 -1.97 -17.86
C ASN A 204 -6.43 -0.97 -19.00
N THR A 205 -7.57 -1.10 -19.67
CA THR A 205 -7.98 -0.15 -20.73
C THR A 205 -8.19 1.26 -20.15
N ALA A 206 -8.88 1.36 -19.01
CA ALA A 206 -9.09 2.64 -18.32
C ALA A 206 -7.77 3.25 -17.83
N LEU A 207 -6.87 2.44 -17.26
CA LEU A 207 -5.56 2.90 -16.81
C LEU A 207 -4.72 3.48 -17.95
N LYS A 208 -4.73 2.81 -19.10
CA LYS A 208 -4.07 3.30 -20.32
C LYS A 208 -4.66 4.65 -20.74
N ALA A 209 -5.98 4.80 -20.78
CA ALA A 209 -6.65 6.04 -21.14
C ALA A 209 -6.26 7.18 -20.18
N VAL A 210 -6.25 6.95 -18.87
CA VAL A 210 -5.88 7.94 -17.85
C VAL A 210 -4.40 8.35 -17.96
N ARG A 211 -3.51 7.44 -18.36
CA ARG A 211 -2.11 7.76 -18.63
C ARG A 211 -1.97 8.62 -19.90
N GLU A 212 -2.66 8.26 -20.98
CA GLU A 212 -2.57 8.94 -22.28
C GLU A 212 -3.17 10.36 -22.25
N ASN A 213 -4.21 10.62 -21.44
CA ASN A 213 -4.84 11.93 -21.33
C ASN A 213 -4.14 12.88 -20.34
N GLY A 214 -3.06 12.47 -19.69
CA GLY A 214 -2.26 13.26 -18.78
C GLY A 214 -2.80 13.34 -17.33
N LYS A 215 -3.96 12.79 -17.03
CA LYS A 215 -4.54 12.85 -15.69
C LYS A 215 -3.75 12.02 -14.66
N TYR A 216 -3.14 10.91 -15.09
CA TYR A 216 -2.22 10.15 -14.23
C TYR A 216 -1.04 11.01 -13.75
N ASP A 217 -0.39 11.73 -14.66
CA ASP A 217 0.75 12.58 -14.33
C ASP A 217 0.37 13.72 -13.38
N GLU A 218 -0.83 14.28 -13.53
CA GLU A 218 -1.38 15.29 -12.60
C GLU A 218 -1.54 14.71 -11.18
N LEU A 219 -2.05 13.48 -11.04
CA LEU A 219 -2.18 12.81 -9.75
C LEU A 219 -0.81 12.50 -9.12
N ALA A 220 0.13 12.00 -9.92
CA ALA A 220 1.48 11.72 -9.45
C ALA A 220 2.18 13.00 -8.95
N ALA A 221 2.03 14.12 -9.67
CA ALA A 221 2.54 15.42 -9.26
C ALA A 221 1.90 15.92 -7.95
N LYS A 222 0.62 15.66 -7.74
CA LYS A 222 -0.13 16.07 -6.55
C LYS A 222 0.28 15.28 -5.31
N TRP A 223 0.47 13.98 -5.43
CA TRP A 223 0.57 13.06 -4.28
C TRP A 223 1.96 12.46 -4.04
N LEU A 224 2.76 12.27 -5.07
CA LEU A 224 4.01 11.49 -5.02
C LEU A 224 5.30 12.32 -5.11
N GLN A 225 5.24 13.64 -4.89
CA GLN A 225 6.41 14.54 -4.88
C GLN A 225 6.86 14.94 -3.48
#